data_aa8c2eedcfcdebd0f25dfab6488138f7
#
_entry.id   aa8c2eedcfcdebd0f25dfab6488138f7
#
_cell.length_a   1.000
_cell.length_b   1.000
_cell.length_c   1.000
_cell.angle_alpha   90.00
_cell.angle_beta   90.00
_cell.angle_gamma   90.00
#
_symmetry.space_group_name_H-M   'P 1'
#
loop_
_entity.id
_entity.type
_entity.pdbx_description
1 polymer ?
#
loop_
_entity_poly.entity_id
_entity_poly.type
_entity_poly.pdbx_seq_one_letter_code
_entity_poly.pdbx_strand_id
1 'polypeptide(L)'
;SKKLLQLSKLSRRVYQKTDFTFLYDKNMSVFSIGYNVGSKQRDSSYYDILASEARIASYVAIALDQIEVKHWFNLSRPVRIRKGKFYLMSWGGTMFEYLLPSLLLNEKENTFLNQTTKQIFNIQKKYAEDNGVPWGISESNFDAFDFDSNYQYKMMGVPDLALKRYDSRDLVISPYSSFLALMVAPEESEKNLHRLEDAGVLGPYGFYESVDFNRSSAEPKVGESVKIYTAHHQGMSLVAINNALNDRIMIDRLHRNDYIKSCEILLDEKIPQVSNIVEANQYGFDRKLSTVRRFEKERVRYSNTPNTLFPIAQLYGNGKYAVMVSNSGAGFSKFRDTFINRYDEDLTLDDSGNHIFIKDKETGYFWSATYQPTLAKPENYEVRFYTEYAEFSRIDKKTLTNLNIFVPPEKNFEIRELTLTNQSDSVKDYEVTTYSEIMLDELKAGLSHPVFN
;
A
#
# COMPACT_ATOMS: atom_id res chain seq x y z
N SER A 1 38.24 -5.63 -20.02
CA SER A 1 38.73 -4.27 -19.97
C SER A 1 39.01 -3.83 -18.52
N LYS A 2 39.90 -2.82 -18.30
CA LYS A 2 40.23 -2.28 -16.96
C LYS A 2 38.97 -1.79 -16.23
N LYS A 3 37.99 -1.21 -16.94
CA LYS A 3 36.70 -0.77 -16.40
C LYS A 3 35.85 -1.94 -15.88
N LEU A 4 35.78 -3.05 -16.61
CA LEU A 4 35.04 -4.24 -16.18
C LEU A 4 35.65 -4.86 -14.92
N LEU A 5 36.97 -4.88 -14.81
CA LEU A 5 37.63 -5.35 -13.60
C LEU A 5 37.38 -4.44 -12.39
N GLN A 6 37.35 -3.11 -12.59
CA GLN A 6 36.99 -2.16 -11.55
C GLN A 6 35.54 -2.34 -11.11
N LEU A 7 34.60 -2.52 -12.05
CA LEU A 7 33.20 -2.75 -11.76
C LEU A 7 32.99 -4.07 -10.98
N SER A 8 33.67 -5.13 -11.39
CA SER A 8 33.63 -6.42 -10.69
C SER A 8 34.12 -6.29 -9.23
N LYS A 9 35.24 -5.54 -9.02
CA LYS A 9 35.77 -5.29 -7.66
C LYS A 9 34.78 -4.46 -6.83
N LEU A 10 34.12 -3.46 -7.44
CA LEU A 10 33.12 -2.64 -6.76
C LEU A 10 31.91 -3.47 -6.36
N SER A 11 31.36 -4.26 -7.27
CA SER A 11 30.24 -5.16 -6.99
C SER A 11 30.55 -6.15 -5.87
N ARG A 12 31.76 -6.74 -5.89
CA ARG A 12 32.21 -7.63 -4.80
C ARG A 12 32.26 -6.89 -3.46
N ARG A 13 32.76 -5.66 -3.43
CA ARG A 13 32.80 -4.83 -2.20
C ARG A 13 31.41 -4.51 -1.68
N VAL A 14 30.44 -4.22 -2.56
CA VAL A 14 29.07 -3.92 -2.18
C VAL A 14 28.44 -5.14 -1.49
N TYR A 15 28.45 -6.31 -2.14
CA TYR A 15 27.80 -7.48 -1.54
C TYR A 15 28.49 -7.95 -0.26
N GLN A 16 29.81 -7.85 -0.16
CA GLN A 16 30.55 -8.19 1.07
C GLN A 16 30.28 -7.27 2.26
N LYS A 17 29.81 -6.03 1.98
CA LYS A 17 29.42 -5.05 3.01
C LYS A 17 27.92 -5.11 3.34
N THR A 18 27.13 -5.87 2.59
CA THR A 18 25.72 -6.06 2.89
C THR A 18 25.59 -6.85 4.18
N ASP A 19 24.94 -6.26 5.16
CA ASP A 19 24.70 -6.84 6.47
C ASP A 19 23.20 -7.08 6.65
N PHE A 20 22.81 -8.33 6.87
CA PHE A 20 21.43 -8.74 7.14
C PHE A 20 21.13 -8.85 8.64
N THR A 21 22.16 -8.81 9.50
CA THR A 21 22.03 -9.15 10.93
C THR A 21 21.15 -8.17 11.69
N PHE A 22 21.04 -6.91 11.23
CA PHE A 22 20.19 -5.90 11.88
C PHE A 22 18.70 -6.21 11.76
N LEU A 23 18.29 -6.99 10.75
CA LEU A 23 16.90 -7.45 10.58
C LEU A 23 16.62 -8.75 11.36
N TYR A 24 17.67 -9.48 11.75
CA TYR A 24 17.53 -10.80 12.36
C TYR A 24 17.13 -10.71 13.82
N ASP A 25 16.00 -11.31 14.18
CA ASP A 25 15.59 -11.50 15.56
C ASP A 25 16.13 -12.82 16.11
N LYS A 26 17.09 -12.72 17.02
CA LYS A 26 17.76 -13.91 17.60
C LYS A 26 16.83 -14.76 18.46
N ASN A 27 15.80 -14.16 19.07
CA ASN A 27 14.85 -14.87 19.92
C ASN A 27 13.86 -15.69 19.07
N MET A 28 13.33 -15.07 18.03
CA MET A 28 12.42 -15.71 17.09
C MET A 28 13.16 -16.54 16.05
N SER A 29 14.46 -16.29 15.83
CA SER A 29 15.30 -16.88 14.77
C SER A 29 14.72 -16.68 13.36
N VAL A 30 14.10 -15.53 13.10
CA VAL A 30 13.55 -15.12 11.80
C VAL A 30 13.86 -13.66 11.51
N PHE A 31 13.69 -13.23 10.25
CA PHE A 31 13.85 -11.84 9.85
C PHE A 31 12.60 -11.03 10.15
N SER A 32 12.76 -9.81 10.70
CA SER A 32 11.77 -8.75 10.69
C SER A 32 11.52 -8.29 9.24
N ILE A 33 10.28 -7.91 8.92
CA ILE A 33 9.90 -7.45 7.57
C ILE A 33 10.65 -6.17 7.19
N GLY A 34 10.92 -5.29 8.16
CA GLY A 34 11.56 -4.01 7.89
C GLY A 34 12.27 -3.42 9.09
N TYR A 35 12.94 -2.30 8.81
CA TYR A 35 13.63 -1.50 9.82
C TYR A 35 13.38 -0.03 9.57
N ASN A 36 12.80 0.63 10.53
CA ASN A 36 12.59 2.07 10.49
C ASN A 36 13.91 2.78 10.89
N VAL A 37 14.54 3.44 9.94
CA VAL A 37 15.82 4.13 10.15
C VAL A 37 15.68 5.33 11.06
N GLY A 38 14.56 6.06 11.00
CA GLY A 38 14.29 7.23 11.81
C GLY A 38 14.14 6.90 13.30
N SER A 39 13.29 5.92 13.62
CA SER A 39 13.08 5.46 15.00
C SER A 39 14.11 4.43 15.47
N LYS A 40 14.98 3.94 14.57
CA LYS A 40 15.97 2.87 14.83
C LYS A 40 15.34 1.59 15.40
N GLN A 41 14.17 1.23 14.90
CA GLN A 41 13.42 0.07 15.36
C GLN A 41 13.10 -0.89 14.21
N ARG A 42 13.12 -2.18 14.52
CA ARG A 42 12.61 -3.23 13.62
C ARG A 42 11.10 -3.24 13.66
N ASP A 43 10.48 -3.64 12.55
CA ASP A 43 9.05 -3.94 12.53
C ASP A 43 8.74 -5.13 13.45
N SER A 44 7.52 -5.13 14.00
CA SER A 44 7.02 -6.22 14.85
C SER A 44 6.53 -7.44 14.06
N SER A 45 6.48 -7.35 12.74
CA SER A 45 6.10 -8.44 11.84
C SER A 45 7.33 -9.13 11.28
N TYR A 46 7.20 -10.43 10.95
CA TYR A 46 8.33 -11.27 10.57
C TYR A 46 8.08 -12.00 9.25
N TYR A 47 9.16 -12.28 8.52
CA TYR A 47 9.19 -13.26 7.44
C TYR A 47 9.38 -14.66 8.05
N ASP A 48 8.29 -15.29 8.40
CA ASP A 48 8.26 -16.54 9.18
C ASP A 48 7.83 -17.77 8.36
N ILE A 49 7.64 -17.60 7.03
CA ILE A 49 7.16 -18.64 6.13
C ILE A 49 8.17 -18.90 5.01
N LEU A 50 8.39 -20.18 4.66
CA LEU A 50 9.32 -20.58 3.60
C LEU A 50 8.83 -20.16 2.20
N ALA A 51 7.53 -20.21 1.94
CA ALA A 51 6.92 -19.74 0.70
C ALA A 51 6.76 -18.21 0.71
N SER A 52 7.87 -17.52 0.54
CA SER A 52 7.98 -16.07 0.52
C SER A 52 9.10 -15.63 -0.41
N GLU A 53 8.98 -14.44 -0.97
CA GLU A 53 10.02 -13.75 -1.73
C GLU A 53 11.28 -13.51 -0.88
N ALA A 54 11.11 -13.28 0.43
CA ALA A 54 12.19 -13.10 1.39
C ALA A 54 13.09 -14.34 1.55
N ARG A 55 12.69 -15.50 1.00
CA ARG A 55 13.51 -16.72 0.95
C ARG A 55 14.88 -16.48 0.32
N ILE A 56 15.00 -15.56 -0.65
CA ILE A 56 16.29 -15.19 -1.24
C ILE A 56 17.20 -14.56 -0.18
N ALA A 57 16.70 -13.59 0.59
CA ALA A 57 17.47 -12.93 1.64
C ALA A 57 17.90 -13.92 2.72
N SER A 58 16.99 -14.81 3.13
CA SER A 58 17.28 -15.90 4.08
C SER A 58 18.40 -16.81 3.58
N TYR A 59 18.32 -17.24 2.34
CA TYR A 59 19.32 -18.11 1.72
C TYR A 59 20.69 -17.43 1.62
N VAL A 60 20.73 -16.19 1.14
CA VAL A 60 21.98 -15.41 0.97
C VAL A 60 22.63 -15.11 2.32
N ALA A 61 21.85 -14.73 3.33
CA ALA A 61 22.37 -14.42 4.66
C ALA A 61 23.00 -15.65 5.34
N ILE A 62 22.40 -16.84 5.16
CA ILE A 62 22.98 -18.12 5.62
C ILE A 62 24.25 -18.41 4.84
N ALA A 63 24.25 -18.30 3.51
CA ALA A 63 25.39 -18.56 2.65
C ALA A 63 26.59 -17.66 2.97
N LEU A 64 26.35 -16.43 3.42
CA LEU A 64 27.37 -15.48 3.85
C LEU A 64 27.77 -15.65 5.33
N ASP A 65 27.30 -16.68 6.03
CA ASP A 65 27.55 -16.96 7.45
C ASP A 65 27.18 -15.78 8.38
N GLN A 66 26.18 -15.00 8.01
CA GLN A 66 25.70 -13.87 8.81
C GLN A 66 24.65 -14.28 9.83
N ILE A 67 23.90 -15.35 9.56
CA ILE A 67 22.91 -15.93 10.44
C ILE A 67 23.03 -17.47 10.46
N GLU A 68 22.54 -18.07 11.52
CA GLU A 68 22.59 -19.53 11.69
C GLU A 68 21.68 -20.26 10.70
N VAL A 69 22.08 -21.43 10.23
CA VAL A 69 21.26 -22.33 9.39
C VAL A 69 19.91 -22.68 10.05
N LYS A 70 19.83 -22.63 11.38
CA LYS A 70 18.61 -22.81 12.16
C LYS A 70 17.47 -21.92 11.67
N HIS A 71 17.76 -20.71 11.20
CA HIS A 71 16.79 -19.81 10.60
C HIS A 71 15.96 -20.50 9.52
N TRP A 72 16.60 -21.22 8.58
CA TRP A 72 15.90 -21.91 7.49
C TRP A 72 14.88 -22.94 8.01
N PHE A 73 15.22 -23.66 9.06
CA PHE A 73 14.35 -24.66 9.65
C PHE A 73 13.24 -24.07 10.53
N ASN A 74 13.41 -22.83 11.00
CA ASN A 74 12.37 -22.09 11.72
C ASN A 74 11.33 -21.44 10.81
N LEU A 75 11.61 -21.32 9.52
CA LEU A 75 10.58 -20.87 8.56
C LEU A 75 9.46 -21.91 8.52
N SER A 76 8.23 -21.48 8.75
CA SER A 76 7.05 -22.33 8.74
C SER A 76 6.77 -22.88 7.34
N ARG A 77 6.25 -24.10 7.28
CA ARG A 77 5.89 -24.80 6.05
C ARG A 77 4.43 -25.23 6.07
N PRO A 78 3.47 -24.28 6.05
CA PRO A 78 2.06 -24.63 5.97
C PRO A 78 1.80 -25.32 4.64
N VAL A 79 1.20 -26.52 4.70
CA VAL A 79 1.00 -27.39 3.53
C VAL A 79 -0.46 -27.61 3.28
N ARG A 80 -0.84 -27.62 2.02
CA ARG A 80 -2.17 -28.04 1.55
C ARG A 80 -2.04 -29.15 0.51
N ILE A 81 -3.13 -29.94 0.35
CA ILE A 81 -3.19 -31.00 -0.65
C ILE A 81 -4.26 -30.65 -1.69
N ARG A 82 -3.95 -30.81 -2.97
CA ARG A 82 -4.92 -30.76 -4.06
C ARG A 82 -4.65 -31.89 -5.06
N LYS A 83 -5.67 -32.68 -5.35
CA LYS A 83 -5.54 -33.84 -6.26
C LYS A 83 -4.34 -34.74 -5.95
N GLY A 84 -4.11 -35.03 -4.66
CA GLY A 84 -3.02 -35.89 -4.19
C GLY A 84 -1.62 -35.27 -4.22
N LYS A 85 -1.47 -33.99 -4.58
CA LYS A 85 -0.19 -33.28 -4.60
C LYS A 85 -0.13 -32.26 -3.48
N PHE A 86 0.96 -32.26 -2.73
CA PHE A 86 1.25 -31.29 -1.67
C PHE A 86 1.80 -29.98 -2.27
N TYR A 87 1.49 -28.86 -1.64
CA TYR A 87 2.12 -27.57 -1.95
C TYR A 87 2.15 -26.69 -0.70
N LEU A 88 3.15 -25.82 -0.65
CA LEU A 88 3.27 -24.81 0.40
C LEU A 88 2.25 -23.71 0.21
N MET A 89 1.73 -23.20 1.32
CA MET A 89 0.93 -21.98 1.34
C MET A 89 1.83 -20.79 1.67
N SER A 90 1.56 -19.64 1.08
CA SER A 90 2.18 -18.37 1.43
C SER A 90 1.23 -17.49 2.25
N TRP A 91 1.69 -16.33 2.69
CA TRP A 91 0.86 -15.37 3.40
C TRP A 91 -0.26 -14.84 2.50
N GLY A 92 0.10 -14.33 1.33
CA GLY A 92 -0.79 -13.68 0.39
C GLY A 92 -1.33 -14.55 -0.73
N GLY A 93 -0.72 -15.68 -1.04
CA GLY A 93 -1.10 -16.52 -2.20
C GLY A 93 -0.80 -15.87 -3.55
N THR A 94 0.22 -15.01 -3.61
CA THR A 94 0.60 -14.22 -4.78
C THR A 94 1.59 -14.97 -5.67
N MET A 95 1.59 -14.70 -6.97
CA MET A 95 2.62 -15.25 -7.86
C MET A 95 4.04 -14.79 -7.48
N PHE A 96 4.16 -13.58 -6.96
CA PHE A 96 5.41 -12.98 -6.52
C PHE A 96 6.06 -13.79 -5.39
N GLU A 97 5.34 -14.08 -4.30
CA GLU A 97 5.87 -14.83 -3.16
C GLU A 97 6.48 -16.18 -3.55
N TYR A 98 5.91 -16.83 -4.56
CA TYR A 98 6.36 -18.16 -4.98
C TYR A 98 7.44 -18.13 -6.06
N LEU A 99 7.28 -17.29 -7.09
CA LEU A 99 8.07 -17.38 -8.32
C LEU A 99 9.28 -16.44 -8.35
N LEU A 100 9.30 -15.34 -7.58
CA LEU A 100 10.48 -14.49 -7.51
C LEU A 100 11.73 -15.28 -7.07
N PRO A 101 11.69 -16.11 -6.02
CA PRO A 101 12.86 -16.90 -5.65
C PRO A 101 13.35 -17.83 -6.75
N SER A 102 12.46 -18.40 -7.54
CA SER A 102 12.80 -19.33 -8.64
C SER A 102 13.56 -18.66 -9.79
N LEU A 103 13.61 -17.32 -9.85
CA LEU A 103 14.44 -16.59 -10.82
C LEU A 103 15.94 -16.70 -10.51
N LEU A 104 16.30 -16.95 -9.27
CA LEU A 104 17.68 -16.93 -8.79
C LEU A 104 18.09 -18.22 -8.08
N LEU A 105 17.17 -18.89 -7.37
CA LEU A 105 17.45 -20.10 -6.60
C LEU A 105 17.20 -21.34 -7.44
N ASN A 106 18.11 -22.32 -7.35
CA ASN A 106 18.06 -23.57 -8.11
C ASN A 106 17.09 -24.57 -7.44
N GLU A 107 15.82 -24.47 -7.74
CA GLU A 107 14.80 -25.43 -7.32
C GLU A 107 14.88 -26.69 -8.20
N LYS A 108 15.54 -27.71 -7.70
CA LYS A 108 15.74 -28.97 -8.44
C LYS A 108 14.42 -29.71 -8.66
N GLU A 109 14.34 -30.46 -9.74
CA GLU A 109 13.20 -31.35 -10.00
C GLU A 109 12.97 -32.35 -8.86
N ASN A 110 11.71 -32.71 -8.64
CA ASN A 110 11.28 -33.64 -7.60
C ASN A 110 11.52 -33.16 -6.16
N THR A 111 11.85 -31.90 -5.95
CA THR A 111 11.82 -31.26 -4.62
C THR A 111 10.45 -30.71 -4.28
N PHE A 112 10.20 -30.46 -3.00
CA PHE A 112 8.92 -29.89 -2.57
C PHE A 112 8.71 -28.46 -3.06
N LEU A 113 9.77 -27.67 -3.17
CA LEU A 113 9.73 -26.32 -3.74
C LEU A 113 9.30 -26.36 -5.22
N ASN A 114 9.94 -27.21 -6.04
CA ASN A 114 9.60 -27.35 -7.46
C ASN A 114 8.16 -27.88 -7.65
N GLN A 115 7.73 -28.87 -6.84
CA GLN A 115 6.35 -29.33 -6.87
C GLN A 115 5.36 -28.21 -6.52
N THR A 116 5.70 -27.40 -5.50
CA THR A 116 4.89 -26.24 -5.10
C THR A 116 4.75 -25.29 -6.27
N THR A 117 5.83 -24.86 -6.90
CA THR A 117 5.85 -23.94 -8.03
C THR A 117 4.94 -24.40 -9.18
N LYS A 118 5.00 -25.70 -9.53
CA LYS A 118 4.09 -26.29 -10.54
C LYS A 118 2.63 -26.28 -10.10
N GLN A 119 2.33 -26.53 -8.82
CA GLN A 119 0.95 -26.51 -8.31
C GLN A 119 0.35 -25.10 -8.26
N ILE A 120 1.15 -24.11 -7.85
CA ILE A 120 0.74 -22.69 -7.81
C ILE A 120 0.23 -22.23 -9.18
N PHE A 121 0.99 -22.49 -10.24
CA PHE A 121 0.58 -22.17 -11.60
C PHE A 121 -0.79 -22.77 -11.96
N ASN A 122 -0.98 -24.07 -11.69
CA ASN A 122 -2.26 -24.75 -11.98
C ASN A 122 -3.43 -24.18 -11.18
N ILE A 123 -3.19 -23.75 -9.94
CA ILE A 123 -4.22 -23.19 -9.06
C ILE A 123 -4.58 -21.78 -9.52
N GLN A 124 -3.61 -20.94 -9.85
CA GLN A 124 -3.79 -19.61 -10.41
C GLN A 124 -4.60 -19.66 -11.72
N LYS A 125 -4.19 -20.54 -12.65
CA LYS A 125 -4.89 -20.71 -13.93
C LYS A 125 -6.34 -21.14 -13.72
N LYS A 126 -6.58 -22.15 -12.87
CA LYS A 126 -7.94 -22.62 -12.58
C LYS A 126 -8.81 -21.54 -11.95
N TYR A 127 -8.25 -20.77 -10.99
CA TYR A 127 -8.99 -19.68 -10.36
C TYR A 127 -9.38 -18.60 -11.37
N ALA A 128 -8.48 -18.25 -12.28
CA ALA A 128 -8.74 -17.28 -13.34
C ALA A 128 -9.82 -17.76 -14.33
N GLU A 129 -9.76 -19.04 -14.75
CA GLU A 129 -10.78 -19.68 -15.57
C GLU A 129 -12.16 -19.63 -14.91
N ASP A 130 -12.24 -19.95 -13.61
CA ASP A 130 -13.49 -19.94 -12.84
C ASP A 130 -14.09 -18.52 -12.69
N ASN A 131 -13.28 -17.48 -12.89
CA ASN A 131 -13.69 -16.08 -12.80
C ASN A 131 -13.76 -15.37 -14.17
N GLY A 132 -13.47 -16.05 -15.29
CA GLY A 132 -13.56 -15.50 -16.64
C GLY A 132 -12.55 -14.38 -16.95
N VAL A 133 -11.32 -14.45 -16.38
CA VAL A 133 -10.25 -13.46 -16.55
C VAL A 133 -8.94 -14.14 -16.96
N PRO A 134 -7.95 -13.41 -17.50
CA PRO A 134 -6.58 -13.90 -17.60
C PRO A 134 -6.02 -14.30 -16.23
N TRP A 135 -5.06 -15.23 -16.18
CA TRP A 135 -4.44 -15.58 -14.91
C TRP A 135 -3.26 -14.64 -14.56
N GLY A 136 -2.84 -14.65 -13.30
CA GLY A 136 -1.69 -13.87 -12.83
C GLY A 136 -2.03 -12.89 -11.73
N ILE A 137 -2.83 -13.33 -10.75
CA ILE A 137 -3.13 -12.52 -9.57
C ILE A 137 -1.89 -12.47 -8.69
N SER A 138 -1.42 -11.25 -8.43
CA SER A 138 -0.27 -10.99 -7.59
C SER A 138 -0.36 -9.57 -7.02
N GLU A 139 0.56 -9.22 -6.14
CA GLU A 139 0.62 -7.86 -5.62
C GLU A 139 0.97 -6.87 -6.72
N SER A 140 0.22 -5.79 -6.76
CA SER A 140 0.36 -4.76 -7.80
C SER A 140 -0.42 -3.49 -7.46
N ASN A 141 -0.22 -2.45 -8.27
CA ASN A 141 -1.14 -1.34 -8.29
C ASN A 141 -2.47 -1.77 -8.94
N PHE A 142 -3.56 -1.15 -8.50
CA PHE A 142 -4.93 -1.44 -8.97
C PHE A 142 -5.67 -0.12 -9.25
N ASP A 143 -6.85 -0.19 -9.89
CA ASP A 143 -7.62 0.99 -10.30
C ASP A 143 -8.30 1.68 -9.12
N ALA A 144 -7.48 2.21 -8.21
CA ALA A 144 -7.86 3.13 -7.16
C ALA A 144 -6.70 4.09 -6.88
N PHE A 145 -7.02 5.34 -6.56
CA PHE A 145 -6.04 6.38 -6.32
C PHE A 145 -5.95 6.73 -4.84
N ASP A 146 -4.77 7.12 -4.41
CA ASP A 146 -4.56 7.80 -3.14
C ASP A 146 -4.86 9.31 -3.29
N PHE A 147 -4.64 10.06 -2.21
CA PHE A 147 -4.88 11.52 -2.20
C PHE A 147 -3.95 12.31 -3.13
N ASP A 148 -2.77 11.74 -3.45
CA ASP A 148 -1.78 12.35 -4.34
C ASP A 148 -2.00 11.94 -5.81
N SER A 149 -3.15 11.31 -6.11
CA SER A 149 -3.50 10.77 -7.42
C SER A 149 -2.55 9.68 -7.93
N ASN A 150 -1.87 8.98 -7.03
CA ASN A 150 -1.10 7.79 -7.37
C ASN A 150 -1.98 6.55 -7.26
N TYR A 151 -1.81 5.59 -8.16
CA TYR A 151 -2.45 4.30 -8.02
C TYR A 151 -2.05 3.62 -6.72
N GLN A 152 -3.03 3.10 -5.99
CA GLN A 152 -2.78 2.34 -4.77
C GLN A 152 -2.18 0.98 -5.09
N TYR A 153 -1.31 0.51 -4.19
CA TYR A 153 -0.65 -0.79 -4.27
C TYR A 153 -1.12 -1.68 -3.12
N LYS A 154 -1.40 -2.95 -3.43
CA LYS A 154 -1.71 -3.95 -2.38
C LYS A 154 -1.32 -5.37 -2.77
N MET A 155 -1.20 -6.20 -1.76
CA MET A 155 -1.05 -7.64 -1.91
C MET A 155 -2.41 -8.25 -2.29
N MET A 156 -2.48 -8.89 -3.46
CA MET A 156 -3.62 -9.66 -3.95
C MET A 156 -3.17 -11.07 -4.29
N GLY A 157 -3.98 -12.06 -3.96
CA GLY A 157 -3.62 -13.44 -4.21
C GLY A 157 -4.83 -14.36 -4.32
N VAL A 158 -4.56 -15.61 -4.66
CA VAL A 158 -5.60 -16.64 -4.78
C VAL A 158 -5.90 -17.24 -3.42
N PRO A 159 -7.18 -17.27 -2.99
CA PRO A 159 -7.57 -17.77 -1.66
C PRO A 159 -7.09 -19.18 -1.33
N ASP A 160 -7.03 -20.08 -2.33
CA ASP A 160 -6.54 -21.46 -2.14
C ASP A 160 -5.04 -21.55 -1.82
N LEU A 161 -4.29 -20.48 -2.09
CA LEU A 161 -2.85 -20.39 -1.87
C LEU A 161 -2.47 -19.60 -0.63
N ALA A 162 -3.40 -18.79 -0.10
CA ALA A 162 -3.16 -17.82 0.95
C ALA A 162 -3.51 -18.34 2.34
N LEU A 163 -2.69 -18.00 3.33
CA LEU A 163 -3.03 -18.09 4.75
C LEU A 163 -3.90 -16.89 5.18
N LYS A 164 -3.66 -15.73 4.59
CA LYS A 164 -4.46 -14.53 4.80
C LYS A 164 -5.88 -14.77 4.29
N ARG A 165 -6.86 -14.38 5.10
CA ARG A 165 -8.27 -14.38 4.66
C ARG A 165 -8.52 -13.11 3.86
N TYR A 166 -9.07 -13.26 2.68
CA TYR A 166 -9.52 -12.15 1.85
C TYR A 166 -11.02 -11.92 2.03
N ASP A 167 -11.40 -10.69 2.34
CA ASP A 167 -12.82 -10.30 2.50
C ASP A 167 -13.52 -10.10 1.14
N SER A 168 -12.75 -9.84 0.10
CA SER A 168 -13.22 -9.64 -1.26
C SER A 168 -12.35 -10.42 -2.26
N ARG A 169 -12.94 -10.79 -3.40
CA ARG A 169 -12.21 -11.38 -4.52
C ARG A 169 -11.64 -10.25 -5.35
N ASP A 170 -10.35 -10.00 -5.21
CA ASP A 170 -9.65 -9.05 -6.07
C ASP A 170 -9.28 -9.74 -7.38
N LEU A 171 -9.82 -9.25 -8.49
CA LEU A 171 -9.53 -9.73 -9.84
C LEU A 171 -8.63 -8.71 -10.57
N VAL A 172 -7.45 -8.49 -10.03
CA VAL A 172 -6.41 -7.64 -10.62
C VAL A 172 -5.30 -8.55 -11.13
N ILE A 173 -5.04 -8.47 -12.42
CA ILE A 173 -4.10 -9.35 -13.10
C ILE A 173 -2.86 -8.56 -13.50
N SER A 174 -1.69 -9.07 -13.12
CA SER A 174 -0.41 -8.41 -13.37
C SER A 174 0.37 -9.16 -14.45
N PRO A 175 0.72 -8.52 -15.57
CA PRO A 175 1.48 -9.15 -16.65
C PRO A 175 2.82 -9.75 -16.21
N TYR A 176 3.50 -9.15 -15.23
CA TYR A 176 4.77 -9.68 -14.72
C TYR A 176 4.64 -11.10 -14.17
N SER A 177 3.46 -11.50 -13.65
CA SER A 177 3.18 -12.87 -13.21
C SER A 177 3.32 -13.89 -14.35
N SER A 178 2.91 -13.51 -15.57
CA SER A 178 3.08 -14.36 -16.76
C SER A 178 4.55 -14.50 -17.12
N PHE A 179 5.34 -13.42 -17.01
CA PHE A 179 6.79 -13.51 -17.21
C PHE A 179 7.47 -14.39 -16.16
N LEU A 180 7.11 -14.26 -14.87
CA LEU A 180 7.64 -15.12 -13.81
C LEU A 180 7.37 -16.61 -14.09
N ALA A 181 6.24 -16.93 -14.67
CA ALA A 181 5.84 -18.30 -14.97
C ALA A 181 6.49 -18.89 -16.23
N LEU A 182 7.28 -18.14 -17.01
CA LEU A 182 7.95 -18.63 -18.24
C LEU A 182 8.80 -19.89 -18.00
N MET A 183 9.46 -19.98 -16.85
CA MET A 183 10.27 -21.14 -16.46
C MET A 183 9.45 -22.39 -16.12
N VAL A 184 8.15 -22.22 -15.81
CA VAL A 184 7.26 -23.30 -15.34
C VAL A 184 6.33 -23.76 -16.45
N ALA A 185 5.78 -22.81 -17.23
CA ALA A 185 4.76 -23.05 -18.24
C ALA A 185 4.90 -22.02 -19.40
N PRO A 186 5.95 -22.13 -20.23
CA PRO A 186 6.27 -21.12 -21.25
C PRO A 186 5.12 -20.89 -22.23
N GLU A 187 4.55 -21.95 -22.81
CA GLU A 187 3.45 -21.83 -23.78
C GLU A 187 2.18 -21.18 -23.20
N GLU A 188 1.86 -21.50 -21.97
CA GLU A 188 0.68 -20.92 -21.30
C GLU A 188 0.94 -19.47 -20.89
N SER A 189 2.17 -19.13 -20.56
CA SER A 189 2.60 -17.76 -20.29
C SER A 189 2.48 -16.88 -21.53
N GLU A 190 2.96 -17.35 -22.66
CA GLU A 190 2.83 -16.67 -23.95
C GLU A 190 1.36 -16.43 -24.33
N LYS A 191 0.54 -17.48 -24.27
CA LYS A 191 -0.91 -17.36 -24.52
C LYS A 191 -1.59 -16.34 -23.60
N ASN A 192 -1.17 -16.29 -22.33
CA ASN A 192 -1.75 -15.35 -21.38
C ASN A 192 -1.29 -13.91 -21.62
N LEU A 193 -0.04 -13.71 -22.05
CA LEU A 193 0.46 -12.40 -22.46
C LEU A 193 -0.32 -11.86 -23.67
N HIS A 194 -0.63 -12.68 -24.67
CA HIS A 194 -1.51 -12.27 -25.79
C HIS A 194 -2.92 -11.90 -25.32
N ARG A 195 -3.51 -12.65 -24.37
CA ARG A 195 -4.81 -12.27 -23.78
C ARG A 195 -4.76 -10.92 -23.05
N LEU A 196 -3.64 -10.62 -22.40
CA LEU A 196 -3.42 -9.34 -21.73
C LEU A 196 -3.18 -8.21 -22.72
N GLU A 197 -2.52 -8.47 -23.85
CA GLU A 197 -2.40 -7.54 -24.97
C GLU A 197 -3.78 -7.21 -25.56
N ASP A 198 -4.61 -8.22 -25.83
CA ASP A 198 -5.99 -8.07 -26.30
C ASP A 198 -6.86 -7.29 -25.30
N ALA A 199 -6.57 -7.40 -24.00
CA ALA A 199 -7.21 -6.62 -22.94
C ALA A 199 -6.69 -5.16 -22.83
N GLY A 200 -5.79 -4.73 -23.74
CA GLY A 200 -5.28 -3.37 -23.81
C GLY A 200 -4.22 -3.02 -22.75
N VAL A 201 -3.52 -4.02 -22.21
CA VAL A 201 -2.49 -3.81 -21.18
C VAL A 201 -1.10 -3.55 -21.77
N LEU A 202 -0.91 -3.69 -23.08
CA LEU A 202 0.35 -3.38 -23.74
C LEU A 202 0.44 -1.88 -24.04
N GLY A 203 1.47 -1.23 -23.50
CA GLY A 203 1.76 0.18 -23.67
C GLY A 203 3.01 0.43 -24.51
N PRO A 204 3.43 1.70 -24.68
CA PRO A 204 4.55 2.08 -25.55
C PRO A 204 5.92 1.58 -25.06
N TYR A 205 6.05 1.23 -23.78
CA TYR A 205 7.30 0.74 -23.17
C TYR A 205 7.20 -0.72 -22.69
N GLY A 206 6.21 -1.47 -23.16
CA GLY A 206 5.92 -2.83 -22.73
C GLY A 206 4.59 -2.91 -21.96
N PHE A 207 4.39 -4.02 -21.27
CA PHE A 207 3.16 -4.20 -20.50
C PHE A 207 3.06 -3.21 -19.32
N TYR A 208 1.89 -2.61 -19.17
CA TYR A 208 1.53 -1.83 -17.98
C TYR A 208 1.51 -2.72 -16.74
N GLU A 209 1.36 -2.10 -15.58
CA GLU A 209 1.43 -2.74 -14.26
C GLU A 209 0.40 -3.85 -14.06
N SER A 210 -0.86 -3.56 -14.38
CA SER A 210 -1.95 -4.51 -14.18
C SER A 210 -3.19 -4.14 -14.98
N VAL A 211 -4.17 -5.05 -14.97
CA VAL A 211 -5.54 -4.81 -15.42
C VAL A 211 -6.51 -5.21 -14.31
N ASP A 212 -7.42 -4.30 -13.95
CA ASP A 212 -8.39 -4.47 -12.88
C ASP A 212 -9.77 -4.82 -13.44
N PHE A 213 -10.26 -6.03 -13.14
CA PHE A 213 -11.56 -6.54 -13.57
C PHE A 213 -12.64 -6.43 -12.48
N ASN A 214 -12.33 -5.85 -11.33
CA ASN A 214 -13.26 -5.81 -10.19
C ASN A 214 -14.55 -5.05 -10.47
N ARG A 215 -14.50 -4.03 -11.33
CA ARG A 215 -15.65 -3.18 -11.67
C ARG A 215 -16.45 -3.68 -12.87
N SER A 216 -15.98 -4.72 -13.55
CA SER A 216 -16.67 -5.22 -14.74
C SER A 216 -17.93 -6.00 -14.35
N SER A 217 -19.08 -5.55 -14.87
CA SER A 217 -20.35 -6.28 -14.87
C SER A 217 -20.66 -6.93 -16.23
N ALA A 218 -19.79 -6.73 -17.22
CA ALA A 218 -19.94 -7.28 -18.56
C ALA A 218 -19.51 -8.76 -18.64
N GLU A 219 -20.05 -9.50 -19.60
CA GLU A 219 -19.59 -10.82 -20.00
C GLU A 219 -19.31 -10.83 -21.52
N PRO A 220 -18.07 -11.02 -21.98
CA PRO A 220 -16.84 -11.18 -21.16
C PRO A 220 -16.47 -9.94 -20.36
N LYS A 221 -15.75 -10.13 -19.25
CA LYS A 221 -15.30 -9.02 -18.38
C LYS A 221 -14.34 -8.09 -19.13
N VAL A 222 -14.57 -6.80 -18.99
CA VAL A 222 -13.69 -5.74 -19.48
C VAL A 222 -12.91 -5.17 -18.30
N GLY A 223 -11.58 -5.15 -18.41
CA GLY A 223 -10.71 -4.65 -17.34
C GLY A 223 -10.23 -3.23 -17.62
N GLU A 224 -9.96 -2.49 -16.54
CA GLU A 224 -9.31 -1.17 -16.60
C GLU A 224 -7.80 -1.31 -16.47
N SER A 225 -7.04 -0.78 -17.43
CA SER A 225 -5.58 -0.86 -17.42
C SER A 225 -4.97 0.15 -16.49
N VAL A 226 -4.12 -0.30 -15.56
CA VAL A 226 -3.35 0.54 -14.62
C VAL A 226 -2.05 0.98 -15.31
N LYS A 227 -2.07 2.19 -15.89
CA LYS A 227 -1.09 2.69 -16.86
C LYS A 227 0.17 3.26 -16.21
N ILE A 228 0.86 2.45 -15.42
CA ILE A 228 2.19 2.76 -14.87
C ILE A 228 3.15 1.60 -15.14
N TYR A 229 4.43 1.82 -14.85
CA TYR A 229 5.49 0.82 -14.96
C TYR A 229 6.26 0.76 -13.66
N THR A 230 6.13 -0.35 -12.94
CA THR A 230 6.84 -0.55 -11.68
C THR A 230 8.21 -1.18 -11.94
N ALA A 231 9.27 -0.47 -11.58
CA ALA A 231 10.65 -0.81 -11.95
C ALA A 231 11.04 -2.24 -11.56
N HIS A 232 10.68 -2.71 -10.36
CA HIS A 232 11.05 -4.07 -9.92
C HIS A 232 10.24 -5.15 -10.67
N HIS A 233 8.97 -4.91 -11.03
CA HIS A 233 8.18 -5.84 -11.83
C HIS A 233 8.74 -5.98 -13.25
N GLN A 234 9.14 -4.86 -13.87
CA GLN A 234 9.82 -4.89 -15.17
C GLN A 234 11.17 -5.60 -15.08
N GLY A 235 11.95 -5.34 -14.01
CA GLY A 235 13.22 -6.01 -13.76
C GLY A 235 13.09 -7.52 -13.58
N MET A 236 12.10 -7.98 -12.82
CA MET A 236 11.80 -9.41 -12.67
C MET A 236 11.40 -10.06 -14.01
N SER A 237 10.55 -9.37 -14.78
CA SER A 237 10.15 -9.82 -16.11
C SER A 237 11.35 -10.03 -17.04
N LEU A 238 12.30 -9.07 -17.08
CA LEU A 238 13.53 -9.18 -17.87
C LEU A 238 14.42 -10.33 -17.39
N VAL A 239 14.53 -10.55 -16.07
CA VAL A 239 15.31 -11.70 -15.54
C VAL A 239 14.64 -13.02 -15.92
N ALA A 240 13.31 -13.11 -15.84
CA ALA A 240 12.55 -14.29 -16.23
C ALA A 240 12.72 -14.62 -17.73
N ILE A 241 12.58 -13.62 -18.59
CA ILE A 241 12.83 -13.75 -20.03
C ILE A 241 14.26 -14.22 -20.29
N ASN A 242 15.25 -13.60 -19.64
CA ASN A 242 16.65 -13.98 -19.81
C ASN A 242 16.92 -15.41 -19.37
N ASN A 243 16.32 -15.89 -18.29
CA ASN A 243 16.41 -17.27 -17.86
C ASN A 243 15.75 -18.24 -18.85
N ALA A 244 14.57 -17.89 -19.36
CA ALA A 244 13.84 -18.73 -20.30
C ALA A 244 14.57 -18.88 -21.67
N LEU A 245 15.19 -17.81 -22.17
CA LEU A 245 15.86 -17.79 -23.47
C LEU A 245 17.32 -18.26 -23.42
N ASN A 246 17.98 -18.24 -22.26
CA ASN A 246 19.40 -18.51 -22.09
C ASN A 246 19.67 -19.58 -21.01
N ASP A 247 18.90 -20.65 -21.02
CA ASP A 247 19.14 -21.85 -20.19
C ASP A 247 19.41 -21.54 -18.71
N ARG A 248 18.54 -20.73 -18.07
CA ARG A 248 18.62 -20.40 -16.63
C ARG A 248 19.86 -19.61 -16.21
N ILE A 249 20.41 -18.81 -17.11
CA ILE A 249 21.70 -18.14 -16.96
C ILE A 249 21.85 -17.33 -15.67
N MET A 250 20.74 -16.71 -15.15
CA MET A 250 20.80 -15.90 -13.93
C MET A 250 20.89 -16.79 -12.68
N ILE A 251 20.22 -17.94 -12.69
CA ILE A 251 20.33 -18.96 -11.64
C ILE A 251 21.77 -19.48 -11.62
N ASP A 252 22.31 -19.87 -12.77
CA ASP A 252 23.67 -20.38 -12.88
C ASP A 252 24.72 -19.36 -12.43
N ARG A 253 24.51 -18.07 -12.76
CA ARG A 253 25.42 -16.99 -12.30
C ARG A 253 25.45 -16.87 -10.80
N LEU A 254 24.31 -16.94 -10.12
CA LEU A 254 24.25 -16.90 -8.65
C LEU A 254 24.95 -18.14 -8.07
N HIS A 255 24.63 -19.33 -8.56
CA HIS A 255 25.12 -20.60 -8.04
C HIS A 255 26.58 -20.92 -8.44
N ARG A 256 27.25 -20.09 -9.25
CA ARG A 256 28.73 -20.13 -9.43
C ARG A 256 29.50 -19.58 -8.23
N ASN A 257 28.83 -18.86 -7.33
CA ASN A 257 29.44 -18.38 -6.11
C ASN A 257 29.57 -19.55 -5.11
N ASP A 258 30.78 -19.80 -4.59
CA ASP A 258 31.06 -20.95 -3.72
C ASP A 258 30.26 -20.92 -2.41
N TYR A 259 30.02 -19.73 -1.83
CA TYR A 259 29.19 -19.56 -0.64
C TYR A 259 27.73 -19.97 -0.91
N ILE A 260 27.16 -19.46 -2.00
CA ILE A 260 25.80 -19.80 -2.43
C ILE A 260 25.69 -21.31 -2.70
N LYS A 261 26.65 -21.88 -3.41
CA LYS A 261 26.69 -23.29 -3.78
C LYS A 261 26.78 -24.21 -2.57
N SER A 262 27.51 -23.81 -1.53
CA SER A 262 27.65 -24.62 -0.30
C SER A 262 26.34 -24.84 0.46
N CYS A 263 25.34 -23.98 0.25
CA CYS A 263 24.03 -24.04 0.89
C CYS A 263 22.93 -24.69 0.01
N GLU A 264 23.25 -25.18 -1.19
CA GLU A 264 22.25 -25.75 -2.12
C GLU A 264 21.40 -26.88 -1.51
N ILE A 265 21.94 -27.59 -0.55
CA ILE A 265 21.21 -28.66 0.17
C ILE A 265 19.93 -28.14 0.84
N LEU A 266 19.87 -26.85 1.21
CA LEU A 266 18.68 -26.22 1.80
C LEU A 266 17.52 -26.13 0.80
N LEU A 267 17.81 -26.10 -0.49
CA LEU A 267 16.80 -26.04 -1.56
C LEU A 267 16.22 -27.44 -1.89
N ASP A 268 16.86 -28.51 -1.41
CA ASP A 268 16.42 -29.90 -1.63
C ASP A 268 15.32 -30.30 -0.62
N GLU A 269 14.36 -29.40 -0.36
CA GLU A 269 13.21 -29.64 0.50
C GLU A 269 12.45 -30.91 0.05
N LYS A 270 12.29 -31.84 0.98
CA LYS A 270 11.59 -33.11 0.68
C LYS A 270 10.09 -32.93 0.73
N ILE A 271 9.39 -33.63 -0.17
CA ILE A 271 7.93 -33.71 -0.12
C ILE A 271 7.53 -34.44 1.17
N PRO A 272 6.66 -33.84 2.01
CA PRO A 272 6.22 -34.47 3.25
C PRO A 272 5.56 -35.82 3.02
N GLN A 273 5.94 -36.86 3.77
CA GLN A 273 5.28 -38.16 3.74
C GLN A 273 4.11 -38.22 4.72
N VAL A 274 4.21 -37.50 5.85
CA VAL A 274 3.14 -37.31 6.84
C VAL A 274 3.15 -35.81 7.16
N SER A 275 2.05 -35.14 6.87
CA SER A 275 1.97 -33.69 7.02
C SER A 275 1.08 -33.32 8.19
N ASN A 276 1.40 -32.21 8.84
CA ASN A 276 0.38 -31.40 9.48
C ASN A 276 -0.48 -30.78 8.37
N ILE A 277 -1.40 -31.60 7.85
CA ILE A 277 -2.32 -31.19 6.80
C ILE A 277 -3.28 -30.22 7.45
N VAL A 278 -3.23 -28.97 7.04
CA VAL A 278 -4.37 -28.08 7.22
C VAL A 278 -5.40 -28.53 6.19
N GLU A 279 -6.34 -29.41 6.62
CA GLU A 279 -7.51 -29.68 5.79
C GLU A 279 -8.13 -28.33 5.47
N ALA A 280 -8.29 -28.07 4.18
CA ALA A 280 -9.15 -26.97 3.76
C ALA A 280 -10.53 -27.32 4.32
N ASN A 281 -10.90 -26.70 5.43
CA ASN A 281 -12.29 -26.65 5.80
C ASN A 281 -12.99 -26.13 4.55
N GLN A 282 -13.73 -27.01 3.91
CA GLN A 282 -14.76 -26.65 2.94
C GLN A 282 -15.80 -25.84 3.73
N TYR A 283 -15.44 -24.64 4.14
CA TYR A 283 -16.45 -23.63 4.29
C TYR A 283 -16.98 -23.45 2.88
N GLY A 284 -18.06 -24.16 2.60
CA GLY A 284 -18.90 -23.87 1.49
C GLY A 284 -19.16 -22.37 1.56
N PHE A 285 -18.45 -21.63 0.75
CA PHE A 285 -18.88 -20.29 0.43
C PHE A 285 -20.21 -20.51 -0.26
N ASP A 286 -21.27 -20.34 0.53
CA ASP A 286 -22.62 -20.24 0.02
C ASP A 286 -22.53 -19.23 -1.12
N ARG A 287 -22.78 -19.71 -2.34
CA ARG A 287 -22.85 -18.90 -3.56
C ARG A 287 -24.09 -18.01 -3.53
N LYS A 288 -24.37 -17.37 -2.42
CA LYS A 288 -25.15 -16.15 -2.41
C LYS A 288 -24.21 -15.05 -2.81
N LEU A 289 -24.14 -14.83 -4.12
CA LEU A 289 -23.82 -13.53 -4.67
C LEU A 289 -24.68 -12.51 -3.92
N SER A 290 -24.15 -11.97 -2.83
CA SER A 290 -24.66 -10.71 -2.38
C SER A 290 -24.15 -9.70 -3.42
N THR A 291 -24.98 -9.45 -4.43
CA THR A 291 -24.90 -8.26 -5.27
C THR A 291 -25.22 -7.02 -4.45
N VAL A 292 -24.71 -6.94 -3.25
CA VAL A 292 -24.58 -5.67 -2.57
C VAL A 292 -23.37 -5.03 -3.24
N ARG A 293 -23.63 -4.20 -4.27
CA ARG A 293 -22.77 -3.08 -4.51
C ARG A 293 -22.59 -2.41 -3.14
N ARG A 294 -21.53 -2.76 -2.43
CA ARG A 294 -20.97 -1.81 -1.49
C ARG A 294 -20.46 -0.70 -2.40
N PHE A 295 -21.25 0.34 -2.59
CA PHE A 295 -20.67 1.65 -2.71
C PHE A 295 -19.63 1.67 -1.62
N GLU A 296 -18.35 1.82 -1.97
CA GLU A 296 -17.33 2.08 -0.97
C GLU A 296 -17.94 3.21 -0.17
N LYS A 297 -18.21 2.98 1.10
CA LYS A 297 -18.55 4.08 2.01
C LYS A 297 -17.46 5.09 1.77
N GLU A 298 -17.83 6.29 1.36
CA GLU A 298 -16.91 7.41 1.21
C GLU A 298 -15.88 7.28 2.33
N ARG A 299 -14.61 7.25 1.98
CA ARG A 299 -13.55 7.08 2.99
C ARG A 299 -13.45 8.39 3.73
N VAL A 300 -14.34 8.55 4.71
CA VAL A 300 -14.33 9.69 5.62
C VAL A 300 -13.14 9.50 6.55
N ARG A 301 -12.15 10.38 6.46
CA ARG A 301 -11.11 10.46 7.47
C ARG A 301 -11.70 11.11 8.71
N TYR A 302 -11.57 10.45 9.82
CA TYR A 302 -12.17 10.84 11.09
C TYR A 302 -11.12 11.09 12.15
N SER A 303 -11.31 12.15 12.95
CA SER A 303 -10.58 12.41 14.18
C SER A 303 -11.52 12.90 15.26
N ASN A 304 -11.38 12.37 16.47
CA ASN A 304 -12.12 12.82 17.67
C ASN A 304 -11.25 13.67 18.60
N THR A 305 -10.13 14.14 18.13
CA THR A 305 -9.20 15.00 18.88
C THR A 305 -8.47 15.96 17.95
N PRO A 306 -8.24 17.21 18.37
CA PRO A 306 -7.34 18.11 17.66
C PRO A 306 -5.86 17.76 17.89
N ASN A 307 -5.56 17.01 18.97
CA ASN A 307 -4.19 16.67 19.39
C ASN A 307 -3.80 15.31 18.84
N THR A 308 -3.43 15.23 17.57
CA THR A 308 -2.86 14.06 16.93
C THR A 308 -1.32 14.16 16.90
N LEU A 309 -0.62 13.02 16.81
CA LEU A 309 0.85 13.00 16.75
C LEU A 309 1.40 13.81 15.56
N PHE A 310 0.68 13.79 14.46
CA PHE A 310 0.91 14.63 13.27
C PHE A 310 -0.41 15.29 12.89
N PRO A 311 -0.41 16.55 12.42
CA PRO A 311 -1.61 17.18 11.89
C PRO A 311 -2.23 16.34 10.77
N ILE A 312 -3.54 16.09 10.87
CA ILE A 312 -4.31 15.46 9.79
C ILE A 312 -4.89 16.62 9.00
N ALA A 313 -4.44 16.81 7.76
CA ALA A 313 -4.93 17.89 6.91
C ALA A 313 -5.59 17.37 5.62
N GLN A 314 -6.48 18.16 5.05
CA GLN A 314 -7.14 17.90 3.77
C GLN A 314 -7.09 19.15 2.90
N LEU A 315 -6.85 18.95 1.61
CA LEU A 315 -6.90 20.00 0.60
C LEU A 315 -8.20 19.87 -0.19
N TYR A 316 -8.97 20.96 -0.28
CA TYR A 316 -10.15 21.09 -1.11
C TYR A 316 -9.89 22.11 -2.21
N GLY A 317 -10.32 21.86 -3.43
CA GLY A 317 -10.07 22.80 -4.50
C GLY A 317 -10.70 22.41 -5.82
N ASN A 318 -10.67 23.37 -6.76
CA ASN A 318 -11.20 23.20 -8.12
C ASN A 318 -10.13 23.35 -9.21
N GLY A 319 -8.84 23.18 -8.83
CA GLY A 319 -7.69 23.37 -9.72
C GLY A 319 -7.21 24.80 -9.89
N LYS A 320 -7.97 25.81 -9.38
CA LYS A 320 -7.58 27.23 -9.37
C LYS A 320 -7.61 27.83 -7.97
N TYR A 321 -8.63 27.53 -7.19
CA TYR A 321 -8.79 27.91 -5.80
C TYR A 321 -8.62 26.68 -4.93
N ALA A 322 -7.90 26.80 -3.83
CA ALA A 322 -7.67 25.71 -2.91
C ALA A 322 -7.72 26.18 -1.46
N VAL A 323 -8.25 25.32 -0.59
CA VAL A 323 -8.26 25.47 0.87
C VAL A 323 -7.62 24.23 1.47
N MET A 324 -6.60 24.40 2.29
CA MET A 324 -6.06 23.37 3.16
C MET A 324 -6.59 23.63 4.57
N VAL A 325 -7.07 22.60 5.23
CA VAL A 325 -7.51 22.68 6.64
C VAL A 325 -7.05 21.44 7.39
N SER A 326 -6.48 21.67 8.59
CA SER A 326 -6.05 20.61 9.52
C SER A 326 -7.17 20.19 10.45
N ASN A 327 -6.98 19.06 11.17
CA ASN A 327 -7.94 18.59 12.18
C ASN A 327 -8.07 19.51 13.41
N SER A 328 -7.17 20.49 13.56
CA SER A 328 -7.29 21.55 14.56
C SER A 328 -8.02 22.80 14.04
N GLY A 329 -8.20 22.90 12.72
CA GLY A 329 -8.84 24.02 12.04
C GLY A 329 -7.87 25.05 11.48
N ALA A 330 -6.58 24.83 11.59
CA ALA A 330 -5.56 25.65 10.95
C ALA A 330 -5.47 25.36 9.45
N GLY A 331 -4.90 26.28 8.68
CA GLY A 331 -4.69 26.08 7.26
C GLY A 331 -4.53 27.35 6.45
N PHE A 332 -4.68 27.20 5.14
CA PHE A 332 -4.60 28.32 4.20
C PHE A 332 -5.67 28.26 3.12
N SER A 333 -5.92 29.39 2.54
CA SER A 333 -6.70 29.56 1.30
C SER A 333 -5.83 30.22 0.25
N LYS A 334 -5.83 29.70 -0.98
CA LYS A 334 -5.06 30.30 -2.09
C LYS A 334 -5.82 30.26 -3.41
N PHE A 335 -5.52 31.25 -4.25
CA PHE A 335 -5.94 31.30 -5.64
C PHE A 335 -4.71 31.23 -6.53
N ARG A 336 -4.53 30.13 -7.27
CA ARG A 336 -3.29 29.80 -8.01
C ARG A 336 -2.08 29.85 -7.05
N ASP A 337 -1.12 30.75 -7.28
CA ASP A 337 0.08 30.90 -6.46
C ASP A 337 -0.06 31.97 -5.36
N THR A 338 -1.17 32.73 -5.35
CA THR A 338 -1.44 33.80 -4.39
C THR A 338 -2.18 33.25 -3.17
N PHE A 339 -1.55 33.34 -2.00
CA PHE A 339 -2.18 33.02 -0.70
C PHE A 339 -3.13 34.16 -0.32
N ILE A 340 -4.34 33.79 0.12
CA ILE A 340 -5.35 34.74 0.57
C ILE A 340 -5.11 35.15 2.00
N ASN A 341 -4.75 34.18 2.85
CA ASN A 341 -4.37 34.43 4.24
C ASN A 341 -2.91 34.05 4.50
N ARG A 342 -2.34 34.62 5.53
CA ARG A 342 -1.01 34.23 6.03
C ARG A 342 -1.02 32.76 6.45
N TYR A 343 0.08 32.08 6.11
CA TYR A 343 0.30 30.69 6.48
C TYR A 343 1.76 30.50 6.91
N ASP A 344 1.97 30.02 8.11
CA ASP A 344 3.25 29.60 8.62
C ASP A 344 3.25 28.07 8.80
N GLU A 345 4.31 27.43 8.32
CA GLU A 345 4.49 25.97 8.44
C GLU A 345 4.98 25.56 9.84
N ASP A 346 4.47 26.22 10.87
CA ASP A 346 4.79 25.86 12.27
C ASP A 346 3.84 24.77 12.77
N LEU A 347 4.28 23.52 12.69
CA LEU A 347 3.53 22.37 13.19
C LEU A 347 3.34 22.33 14.70
N THR A 348 4.04 23.20 15.44
CA THR A 348 3.95 23.27 16.92
C THR A 348 2.81 24.19 17.37
N LEU A 349 2.55 25.25 16.63
CA LEU A 349 1.46 26.18 16.91
C LEU A 349 0.19 25.84 16.12
N ASP A 350 0.33 25.55 14.81
CA ASP A 350 -0.75 25.19 13.87
C ASP A 350 -1.98 26.11 14.02
N ASP A 351 -1.72 27.43 14.05
CA ASP A 351 -2.74 28.46 14.34
C ASP A 351 -3.05 29.38 13.18
N SER A 352 -2.37 29.23 12.03
CA SER A 352 -2.66 29.98 10.81
C SER A 352 -4.01 29.59 10.21
N GLY A 353 -4.73 30.56 9.65
CA GLY A 353 -6.00 30.22 8.96
C GLY A 353 -7.06 31.33 8.97
N ASN A 354 -8.24 30.95 8.52
CA ASN A 354 -9.45 31.74 8.59
C ASN A 354 -10.29 31.22 9.76
N HIS A 355 -10.50 32.03 10.77
CA HIS A 355 -11.13 31.62 12.02
C HIS A 355 -12.51 32.22 12.22
N ILE A 356 -13.39 31.49 12.89
CA ILE A 356 -14.70 31.97 13.32
C ILE A 356 -14.77 31.80 14.83
N PHE A 357 -14.92 32.90 15.54
CA PHE A 357 -15.08 32.96 16.98
C PHE A 357 -16.54 33.05 17.37
N ILE A 358 -16.94 32.34 18.40
CA ILE A 358 -18.27 32.38 19.01
C ILE A 358 -18.10 32.77 20.48
N LYS A 359 -18.88 33.74 20.91
CA LYS A 359 -18.92 34.20 22.30
C LYS A 359 -20.34 34.14 22.83
N ASP A 360 -20.53 33.45 23.93
CA ASP A 360 -21.75 33.52 24.73
C ASP A 360 -21.76 34.85 25.50
N LYS A 361 -22.69 35.74 25.15
CA LYS A 361 -22.73 37.09 25.71
C LYS A 361 -23.13 37.16 27.21
N GLU A 362 -23.83 36.14 27.69
CA GLU A 362 -24.25 36.08 29.09
C GLU A 362 -23.08 35.65 29.99
N THR A 363 -22.36 34.63 29.59
CA THR A 363 -21.26 34.04 30.38
C THR A 363 -19.89 34.64 30.06
N GLY A 364 -19.75 35.31 28.93
CA GLY A 364 -18.47 35.79 28.39
C GLY A 364 -17.55 34.68 27.89
N TYR A 365 -17.97 33.43 27.95
CA TYR A 365 -17.18 32.30 27.43
C TYR A 365 -17.11 32.37 25.91
N PHE A 366 -15.90 32.21 25.33
CA PHE A 366 -15.71 32.22 23.89
C PHE A 366 -14.83 31.07 23.43
N TRP A 367 -15.07 30.61 22.21
CA TRP A 367 -14.37 29.52 21.56
C TRP A 367 -14.27 29.74 20.06
N SER A 368 -13.43 29.01 19.38
CA SER A 368 -13.42 28.95 17.91
C SER A 368 -14.35 27.87 17.41
N ALA A 369 -14.92 28.04 16.22
CA ALA A 369 -15.76 27.01 15.57
C ALA A 369 -14.98 25.70 15.32
N THR A 370 -13.64 25.80 15.27
CA THR A 370 -12.67 24.70 15.30
C THR A 370 -11.94 24.70 16.65
N TYR A 371 -10.79 24.02 16.78
CA TYR A 371 -10.01 24.06 18.01
C TYR A 371 -9.09 25.28 18.09
N GLN A 372 -8.38 25.57 17.00
CA GLN A 372 -7.52 26.74 16.86
C GLN A 372 -8.34 28.00 16.59
N PRO A 373 -7.85 29.21 16.94
CA PRO A 373 -6.64 29.48 17.73
C PRO A 373 -6.92 29.61 19.23
N THR A 374 -8.17 29.48 19.71
CA THR A 374 -8.53 29.73 21.10
C THR A 374 -8.06 28.63 22.06
N LEU A 375 -7.81 27.43 21.54
CA LEU A 375 -7.47 26.24 22.32
C LEU A 375 -8.53 25.90 23.40
N ALA A 376 -9.73 26.49 23.29
CA ALA A 376 -10.82 26.23 24.20
C ALA A 376 -11.19 24.76 24.20
N LYS A 377 -11.13 24.10 25.35
CA LYS A 377 -11.35 22.65 25.45
C LYS A 377 -12.84 22.34 25.37
N PRO A 378 -13.30 21.66 24.30
CA PRO A 378 -14.71 21.28 24.16
C PRO A 378 -15.07 20.07 25.03
N GLU A 379 -16.37 19.87 25.26
CA GLU A 379 -16.93 18.67 25.90
C GLU A 379 -16.90 17.47 24.92
N ASN A 380 -17.11 17.72 23.65
CA ASN A 380 -16.95 16.79 22.55
C ASN A 380 -16.31 17.48 21.36
N TYR A 381 -15.48 16.74 20.58
CA TYR A 381 -14.81 17.25 19.39
C TYR A 381 -14.72 16.14 18.34
N GLU A 382 -15.19 16.44 17.14
CA GLU A 382 -15.12 15.51 16.01
C GLU A 382 -14.80 16.28 14.73
N VAL A 383 -13.94 15.71 13.91
CA VAL A 383 -13.64 16.19 12.55
C VAL A 383 -13.81 15.07 11.56
N ARG A 384 -14.51 15.33 10.49
CA ARG A 384 -14.71 14.43 9.37
C ARG A 384 -14.29 15.11 8.07
N PHE A 385 -13.32 14.50 7.40
CA PHE A 385 -12.89 14.95 6.07
C PHE A 385 -13.56 14.05 5.02
N TYR A 386 -14.58 14.57 4.39
CA TYR A 386 -15.23 13.98 3.22
C TYR A 386 -14.47 14.36 1.96
N THR A 387 -14.81 13.77 0.82
CA THR A 387 -14.19 14.11 -0.48
C THR A 387 -14.48 15.57 -0.88
N GLU A 388 -15.69 16.06 -0.58
CA GLU A 388 -16.17 17.36 -1.03
C GLU A 388 -16.04 18.47 0.02
N TYR A 389 -15.99 18.13 1.32
CA TYR A 389 -15.98 19.13 2.39
C TYR A 389 -15.38 18.57 3.69
N ALA A 390 -14.91 19.49 4.56
CA ALA A 390 -14.57 19.19 5.92
C ALA A 390 -15.72 19.56 6.87
N GLU A 391 -16.05 18.69 7.81
CA GLU A 391 -17.03 18.90 8.86
C GLU A 391 -16.33 18.91 10.22
N PHE A 392 -16.47 20.01 10.94
CA PHE A 392 -16.06 20.12 12.35
C PHE A 392 -17.31 20.16 13.21
N SER A 393 -17.32 19.34 14.26
CA SER A 393 -18.43 19.29 15.24
C SER A 393 -17.86 19.36 16.65
N ARG A 394 -18.33 20.30 17.45
CA ARG A 394 -17.89 20.45 18.83
C ARG A 394 -19.03 20.88 19.76
N ILE A 395 -18.93 20.50 21.04
CA ILE A 395 -19.88 20.90 22.07
C ILE A 395 -19.15 21.72 23.11
N ASP A 396 -19.66 22.93 23.37
CA ASP A 396 -19.18 23.85 24.38
C ASP A 396 -20.38 24.39 25.21
N LYS A 397 -20.40 24.16 26.53
CA LYS A 397 -21.42 24.68 27.44
C LYS A 397 -22.85 24.46 26.89
N LYS A 398 -23.17 23.22 26.46
CA LYS A 398 -24.46 22.85 25.85
C LYS A 398 -24.78 23.59 24.54
N THR A 399 -23.79 24.07 23.84
CA THR A 399 -23.93 24.61 22.50
C THR A 399 -23.20 23.68 21.54
N LEU A 400 -23.93 23.10 20.58
CA LEU A 400 -23.33 22.35 19.49
C LEU A 400 -22.96 23.33 18.38
N THR A 401 -21.69 23.33 18.01
CA THR A 401 -21.13 24.11 16.90
C THR A 401 -20.77 23.15 15.78
N ASN A 402 -21.36 23.31 14.60
CA ASN A 402 -20.97 22.60 13.37
C ASN A 402 -20.45 23.60 12.36
N LEU A 403 -19.30 23.30 11.75
CA LEU A 403 -18.69 24.09 10.68
C LEU A 403 -18.37 23.19 9.51
N ASN A 404 -18.96 23.48 8.32
CA ASN A 404 -18.62 22.85 7.06
C ASN A 404 -17.75 23.79 6.22
N ILE A 405 -16.68 23.26 5.61
CA ILE A 405 -15.74 24.01 4.76
C ILE A 405 -15.62 23.31 3.43
N PHE A 406 -15.90 24.02 2.32
CA PHE A 406 -15.81 23.46 0.98
C PHE A 406 -15.54 24.51 -0.11
N VAL A 407 -15.05 24.05 -1.26
CA VAL A 407 -14.80 24.86 -2.44
C VAL A 407 -15.76 24.41 -3.54
N PRO A 408 -16.65 25.29 -4.04
CA PRO A 408 -17.53 24.94 -5.15
C PRO A 408 -16.72 24.63 -6.44
N PRO A 409 -17.09 23.59 -7.21
CA PRO A 409 -16.31 23.15 -8.37
C PRO A 409 -16.08 24.22 -9.45
N GLU A 410 -17.08 25.11 -9.65
CA GLU A 410 -17.05 26.13 -10.73
C GLU A 410 -16.66 27.51 -10.25
N LYS A 411 -16.38 27.74 -8.98
CA LYS A 411 -16.17 29.05 -8.38
C LYS A 411 -14.85 29.13 -7.59
N ASN A 412 -14.18 30.26 -7.67
CA ASN A 412 -12.92 30.52 -7.03
C ASN A 412 -13.10 31.20 -5.65
N PHE A 413 -13.82 30.56 -4.78
CA PHE A 413 -14.00 30.96 -3.36
C PHE A 413 -14.31 29.72 -2.53
N GLU A 414 -14.18 29.84 -1.22
CA GLU A 414 -14.60 28.86 -0.23
C GLU A 414 -15.90 29.28 0.45
N ILE A 415 -16.63 28.30 0.94
CA ILE A 415 -17.80 28.49 1.81
C ILE A 415 -17.47 27.88 3.17
N ARG A 416 -17.74 28.64 4.21
CA ARG A 416 -17.70 28.23 5.61
C ARG A 416 -19.08 28.36 6.21
N GLU A 417 -19.82 27.26 6.30
CA GLU A 417 -21.18 27.20 6.79
C GLU A 417 -21.14 26.87 8.29
N LEU A 418 -21.53 27.85 9.13
CA LEU A 418 -21.59 27.69 10.56
C LEU A 418 -23.02 27.44 11.02
N THR A 419 -23.24 26.38 11.80
CA THR A 419 -24.51 26.08 12.45
C THR A 419 -24.31 26.02 13.98
N LEU A 420 -25.07 26.82 14.71
CA LEU A 420 -25.11 26.79 16.17
C LEU A 420 -26.44 26.21 16.66
N THR A 421 -26.38 25.16 17.47
CA THR A 421 -27.57 24.56 18.09
C THR A 421 -27.49 24.67 19.60
N ASN A 422 -28.44 25.42 20.17
CA ASN A 422 -28.56 25.51 21.62
C ASN A 422 -29.22 24.24 22.16
N GLN A 423 -28.50 23.49 22.96
CA GLN A 423 -28.94 22.24 23.61
C GLN A 423 -29.33 22.48 25.09
N SER A 424 -29.43 23.74 25.52
CA SER A 424 -29.88 24.09 26.86
C SER A 424 -31.36 24.45 26.93
N ASP A 425 -31.92 24.49 28.13
CA ASP A 425 -33.33 24.86 28.36
C ASP A 425 -33.54 26.40 28.40
N SER A 426 -32.48 27.18 28.25
CA SER A 426 -32.51 28.64 28.29
C SER A 426 -32.20 29.27 26.91
N VAL A 427 -32.72 30.46 26.66
CA VAL A 427 -32.34 31.27 25.50
C VAL A 427 -30.88 31.69 25.66
N LYS A 428 -30.11 31.62 24.58
CA LYS A 428 -28.73 32.10 24.54
C LYS A 428 -28.53 33.15 23.47
N ASP A 429 -27.70 34.12 23.77
CA ASP A 429 -27.30 35.20 22.87
C ASP A 429 -25.83 35.08 22.51
N TYR A 430 -25.54 34.94 21.21
CA TYR A 430 -24.17 34.72 20.73
C TYR A 430 -23.68 35.91 19.91
N GLU A 431 -22.41 36.21 20.03
CA GLU A 431 -21.66 37.07 19.14
C GLU A 431 -20.75 36.17 18.27
N VAL A 432 -20.81 36.32 16.96
CA VAL A 432 -19.99 35.58 16.02
C VAL A 432 -19.07 36.55 15.29
N THR A 433 -17.76 36.29 15.32
CA THR A 433 -16.73 37.14 14.71
C THR A 433 -15.87 36.30 13.79
N THR A 434 -15.67 36.75 12.55
CA THR A 434 -14.70 36.15 11.63
C THR A 434 -13.37 36.89 11.70
N TYR A 435 -12.27 36.14 11.59
CA TYR A 435 -10.93 36.70 11.60
C TYR A 435 -10.06 36.02 10.53
N SER A 436 -9.27 36.81 9.82
CA SER A 436 -8.29 36.37 8.85
C SER A 436 -7.14 37.36 8.76
N GLU A 437 -5.93 36.86 8.70
CA GLU A 437 -4.74 37.66 8.33
C GLU A 437 -4.58 37.64 6.81
N ILE A 438 -5.05 38.70 6.14
CA ILE A 438 -5.02 38.77 4.69
C ILE A 438 -3.59 39.02 4.22
N MET A 439 -3.11 38.22 3.25
CA MET A 439 -1.77 38.34 2.67
C MET A 439 -1.81 38.79 1.20
N LEU A 440 -2.56 38.13 0.34
CA LEU A 440 -2.73 38.40 -1.10
C LEU A 440 -1.41 38.41 -1.89
N ASP A 441 -0.49 37.54 -1.56
CA ASP A 441 0.82 37.42 -2.20
C ASP A 441 1.31 35.96 -2.24
N GLU A 442 2.45 35.71 -2.87
CA GLU A 442 3.11 34.41 -2.81
C GLU A 442 3.65 34.14 -1.40
N LEU A 443 3.67 32.86 -0.99
CA LEU A 443 4.15 32.45 0.34
C LEU A 443 5.54 33.01 0.68
N LYS A 444 6.44 33.05 -0.31
CA LYS A 444 7.81 33.59 -0.12
C LYS A 444 7.85 35.07 0.24
N ALA A 445 6.91 35.86 -0.21
CA ALA A 445 6.83 37.28 0.13
C ALA A 445 6.49 37.46 1.62
N GLY A 446 5.52 36.72 2.15
CA GLY A 446 5.18 36.74 3.56
C GLY A 446 6.34 36.32 4.49
N LEU A 447 7.16 35.35 4.06
CA LEU A 447 8.34 34.90 4.80
C LEU A 447 9.50 35.91 4.76
N SER A 448 9.62 36.70 3.68
CA SER A 448 10.70 37.63 3.49
C SER A 448 10.57 38.94 4.30
N HIS A 449 9.33 39.43 4.44
CA HIS A 449 9.06 40.70 5.13
C HIS A 449 7.72 40.63 5.92
N PRO A 450 7.69 39.89 7.04
CA PRO A 450 6.43 39.64 7.75
C PRO A 450 5.81 40.90 8.38
N VAL A 451 6.52 42.00 8.47
CA VAL A 451 6.05 43.28 9.02
C VAL A 451 5.30 44.13 7.99
N PHE A 452 5.52 43.90 6.70
CA PHE A 452 5.00 44.71 5.62
C PHE A 452 3.93 44.02 4.76
N ASN A 453 3.62 42.75 5.05
CA ASN A 453 2.59 41.95 4.35
C ASN A 453 1.42 41.68 5.25
#